data_96cfcb8d4dc5429dcbb976fff4f60fc0
#
_entry.id   96cfcb8d4dc5429dcbb976fff4f60fc0
#
_cell.length_a   1.000
_cell.length_b   1.000
_cell.length_c   1.000
_cell.angle_alpha   90.00
_cell.angle_beta   90.00
_cell.angle_gamma   90.00
#
_symmetry.space_group_name_H-M   'P 1'
#
loop_
_entity.id
_entity.type
_entity.pdbx_description
1 polymer ?
#
loop_
_entity_poly.entity_id
_entity_poly.type
_entity_poly.pdbx_seq_one_letter_code
_entity_poly.pdbx_strand_id
1 'polypeptide(L)'
;MTRRSFNVTKAFLGKYDELSYENLLENQANRLRALVQSEFKDPFDVFFAPSGSDLVYYPLMFQMMLNPNKRLLNIVSCPEELGSGSKFASETRFYANYNQFGDKIEKGAFVDPKNTSEVHYLDARDAEGNILDRTAAINELIANNPDASVVGSLVFGSKSGIKDDLNVIDTDSETMWVVDLCQFRVDHSLIHDLLEKGVMVMLTGSKFFQAPPFCAAMLVPRKWSERLKQVDASIIEPYGALFSAYDVPWFMENMREHLPQKENKALRLRWEIALD
;
A
#
# COMPACT_ATOMS: atom_id res chain seq x y z
N MET A 1 8.30 24.52 1.51
CA MET A 1 9.51 23.65 1.47
C MET A 1 10.38 24.05 2.65
N THR A 2 10.80 23.10 3.49
CA THR A 2 11.74 23.37 4.59
C THR A 2 13.15 23.57 4.06
N ARG A 3 14.05 24.18 4.86
CA ARG A 3 15.48 24.32 4.50
C ARG A 3 16.14 22.96 4.28
N ARG A 4 15.77 21.96 5.09
CA ARG A 4 16.19 20.56 4.92
C ARG A 4 15.78 20.04 3.55
N SER A 5 14.48 20.07 3.21
CA SER A 5 13.98 19.59 1.91
C SER A 5 14.67 20.28 0.72
N PHE A 6 14.97 21.58 0.82
CA PHE A 6 15.69 22.31 -0.22
C PHE A 6 17.13 21.78 -0.40
N ASN A 7 17.86 21.59 0.70
CA ASN A 7 19.24 21.09 0.65
C ASN A 7 19.31 19.68 0.08
N VAL A 8 18.41 18.79 0.51
CA VAL A 8 18.31 17.41 -0.01
C VAL A 8 17.97 17.43 -1.50
N THR A 9 17.00 18.24 -1.91
CA THR A 9 16.66 18.40 -3.34
C THR A 9 17.86 18.82 -4.17
N LYS A 10 18.61 19.83 -3.72
CA LYS A 10 19.81 20.31 -4.43
C LYS A 10 20.89 19.23 -4.54
N ALA A 11 21.16 18.52 -3.44
CA ALA A 11 22.15 17.44 -3.42
C ALA A 11 21.73 16.26 -4.32
N PHE A 12 20.46 15.88 -4.29
CA PHE A 12 19.89 14.81 -5.10
C PHE A 12 19.96 15.13 -6.59
N LEU A 13 19.48 16.30 -7.00
CA LEU A 13 19.51 16.72 -8.41
C LEU A 13 20.93 16.84 -8.98
N GLY A 14 21.91 17.22 -8.14
CA GLY A 14 23.30 17.31 -8.55
C GLY A 14 24.00 15.96 -8.79
N LYS A 15 23.39 14.86 -8.34
CA LYS A 15 23.93 13.49 -8.46
C LYS A 15 23.02 12.55 -9.23
N TYR A 16 21.81 12.98 -9.58
CA TYR A 16 20.78 12.08 -10.12
C TYR A 16 21.23 11.34 -11.38
N ASP A 17 21.86 12.06 -12.30
CA ASP A 17 22.29 11.49 -13.59
C ASP A 17 23.51 10.52 -13.45
N GLU A 18 24.17 10.51 -12.29
CA GLU A 18 25.25 9.58 -11.95
C GLU A 18 24.75 8.27 -11.33
N LEU A 19 23.47 8.23 -10.90
CA LEU A 19 22.89 7.11 -10.19
C LEU A 19 22.09 6.21 -11.15
N SER A 20 22.31 4.90 -11.08
CA SER A 20 21.38 3.95 -11.65
C SER A 20 20.04 4.06 -10.91
N TYR A 21 18.95 4.17 -11.67
CA TYR A 21 17.60 4.28 -11.08
C TYR A 21 17.26 3.07 -10.19
N GLU A 22 17.64 1.86 -10.59
CA GLU A 22 17.45 0.65 -9.79
C GLU A 22 18.27 0.67 -8.48
N ASN A 23 19.53 1.11 -8.55
CA ASN A 23 20.37 1.23 -7.35
C ASN A 23 19.81 2.27 -6.37
N LEU A 24 19.22 3.34 -6.89
CA LEU A 24 18.55 4.36 -6.06
C LEU A 24 17.35 3.77 -5.33
N LEU A 25 16.52 3.00 -6.04
CA LEU A 25 15.36 2.32 -5.45
C LEU A 25 15.75 1.35 -4.34
N GLU A 26 16.73 0.50 -4.62
CA GLU A 26 17.20 -0.48 -3.63
C GLU A 26 17.81 0.22 -2.40
N ASN A 27 18.57 1.30 -2.61
CA ASN A 27 19.10 2.11 -1.52
C ASN A 27 17.96 2.71 -0.67
N GLN A 28 16.92 3.27 -1.29
CA GLN A 28 15.77 3.83 -0.57
C GLN A 28 15.00 2.75 0.19
N ALA A 29 14.80 1.58 -0.43
CA ALA A 29 14.17 0.45 0.23
C ALA A 29 15.00 -0.03 1.45
N ASN A 30 16.34 -0.11 1.32
CA ASN A 30 17.23 -0.51 2.40
C ASN A 30 17.25 0.50 3.55
N ARG A 31 17.23 1.80 3.25
CA ARG A 31 17.12 2.87 4.26
C ARG A 31 15.78 2.80 4.99
N LEU A 32 14.68 2.54 4.28
CA LEU A 32 13.37 2.37 4.90
C LEU A 32 13.33 1.11 5.77
N ARG A 33 13.92 0.00 5.32
CA ARG A 33 14.10 -1.21 6.14
C ARG A 33 14.90 -0.90 7.41
N ALA A 34 16.04 -0.22 7.29
CA ALA A 34 16.88 0.13 8.44
C ALA A 34 16.16 1.06 9.44
N LEU A 35 15.30 1.96 8.96
CA LEU A 35 14.50 2.82 9.82
C LEU A 35 13.48 2.05 10.67
N VAL A 36 12.88 1.00 10.08
CA VAL A 36 11.86 0.17 10.75
C VAL A 36 12.50 -0.94 11.58
N GLN A 37 13.69 -1.38 11.22
CA GLN A 37 14.32 -2.67 11.58
C GLN A 37 15.43 -2.57 12.62
N SER A 38 15.29 -1.93 13.75
CA SER A 38 16.42 -1.99 14.71
C SER A 38 16.76 -3.42 15.23
N GLU A 39 15.80 -4.38 15.26
CA GLU A 39 16.01 -5.75 15.76
C GLU A 39 15.14 -6.83 15.10
N PHE A 40 14.48 -6.54 13.99
CA PHE A 40 13.49 -7.43 13.38
C PHE A 40 14.16 -8.61 12.64
N LYS A 41 13.70 -9.83 12.87
CA LYS A 41 14.28 -11.06 12.28
C LYS A 41 13.63 -11.47 10.98
N ASP A 42 12.33 -11.21 10.82
CA ASP A 42 11.62 -11.64 9.62
C ASP A 42 11.73 -10.59 8.51
N PRO A 43 12.23 -10.98 7.34
CA PRO A 43 12.43 -10.06 6.25
C PRO A 43 11.08 -9.64 5.65
N PHE A 44 11.00 -8.39 5.24
CA PHE A 44 9.89 -7.83 4.47
C PHE A 44 10.41 -7.12 3.21
N ASP A 45 9.55 -6.96 2.25
CA ASP A 45 9.84 -6.30 1.00
C ASP A 45 9.10 -4.96 0.90
N VAL A 46 9.68 -4.01 0.16
CA VAL A 46 9.15 -2.66 0.03
C VAL A 46 8.62 -2.45 -1.38
N PHE A 47 7.32 -2.18 -1.49
CA PHE A 47 6.66 -1.78 -2.73
C PHE A 47 6.37 -0.30 -2.64
N PHE A 48 6.79 0.47 -3.63
CA PHE A 48 6.58 1.91 -3.64
C PHE A 48 5.30 2.29 -4.38
N ALA A 49 4.74 3.45 -4.03
CA ALA A 49 3.59 4.01 -4.72
C ALA A 49 3.58 5.54 -4.64
N PRO A 50 2.91 6.23 -5.57
CA PRO A 50 2.81 7.68 -5.53
C PRO A 50 2.10 8.22 -4.29
N SER A 51 1.08 7.52 -3.78
CA SER A 51 0.33 7.97 -2.61
C SER A 51 -0.20 6.82 -1.75
N GLY A 52 -0.69 7.14 -0.55
CA GLY A 52 -1.38 6.18 0.30
C GLY A 52 -2.64 5.58 -0.36
N SER A 53 -3.32 6.33 -1.24
CA SER A 53 -4.45 5.81 -2.01
C SER A 53 -4.02 4.78 -3.04
N ASP A 54 -2.83 4.92 -3.65
CA ASP A 54 -2.29 3.93 -4.58
C ASP A 54 -1.90 2.63 -3.87
N LEU A 55 -1.49 2.69 -2.61
CA LEU A 55 -1.16 1.49 -1.84
C LEU A 55 -2.34 0.53 -1.70
N VAL A 56 -3.57 1.04 -1.72
CA VAL A 56 -4.79 0.23 -1.58
C VAL A 56 -4.93 -0.80 -2.72
N TYR A 57 -4.40 -0.53 -3.91
CA TYR A 57 -4.46 -1.49 -5.01
C TYR A 57 -3.55 -2.71 -4.81
N TYR A 58 -2.42 -2.60 -4.09
CA TYR A 58 -1.47 -3.71 -3.95
C TYR A 58 -2.10 -4.98 -3.35
N PRO A 59 -2.76 -4.96 -2.19
CA PRO A 59 -3.34 -6.18 -1.63
C PRO A 59 -4.46 -6.75 -2.51
N LEU A 60 -5.19 -5.89 -3.24
CA LEU A 60 -6.20 -6.33 -4.20
C LEU A 60 -5.56 -7.05 -5.39
N MET A 61 -4.51 -6.46 -5.98
CA MET A 61 -3.71 -7.10 -7.04
C MET A 61 -3.12 -8.43 -6.58
N PHE A 62 -2.57 -8.48 -5.37
CA PHE A 62 -1.98 -9.69 -4.81
C PHE A 62 -3.00 -10.81 -4.62
N GLN A 63 -4.18 -10.49 -4.13
CA GLN A 63 -5.27 -11.47 -4.02
C GLN A 63 -5.76 -11.94 -5.39
N MET A 64 -5.86 -11.05 -6.38
CA MET A 64 -6.19 -11.43 -7.75
C MET A 64 -5.16 -12.39 -8.36
N MET A 65 -3.86 -12.14 -8.14
CA MET A 65 -2.79 -13.03 -8.60
C MET A 65 -2.83 -14.39 -7.92
N LEU A 66 -3.02 -14.43 -6.59
CA LEU A 66 -3.02 -15.67 -5.82
C LEU A 66 -4.30 -16.49 -6.00
N ASN A 67 -5.41 -15.84 -6.32
CA ASN A 67 -6.75 -16.43 -6.41
C ASN A 67 -7.54 -15.94 -7.65
N PRO A 68 -7.03 -16.12 -8.87
CA PRO A 68 -7.59 -15.49 -10.07
C PRO A 68 -9.03 -15.91 -10.40
N ASN A 69 -9.49 -17.01 -9.84
CA ASN A 69 -10.84 -17.56 -10.08
C ASN A 69 -11.81 -17.31 -8.93
N LYS A 70 -11.40 -16.60 -7.87
CA LYS A 70 -12.27 -16.29 -6.75
C LYS A 70 -12.79 -14.87 -6.84
N ARG A 71 -14.01 -14.67 -6.33
CA ARG A 71 -14.56 -13.33 -6.09
C ARG A 71 -13.68 -12.62 -5.06
N LEU A 72 -13.31 -11.38 -5.31
CA LEU A 72 -12.51 -10.56 -4.41
C LEU A 72 -13.42 -9.73 -3.50
N LEU A 73 -13.34 -9.99 -2.20
CA LEU A 73 -14.01 -9.24 -1.15
C LEU A 73 -13.01 -8.31 -0.46
N ASN A 74 -13.31 -7.02 -0.45
CA ASN A 74 -12.50 -6.00 0.24
C ASN A 74 -13.30 -5.42 1.41
N ILE A 75 -12.89 -5.70 2.64
CA ILE A 75 -13.48 -5.15 3.86
C ILE A 75 -12.65 -3.93 4.25
N VAL A 76 -13.26 -2.76 4.23
CA VAL A 76 -12.60 -1.47 4.47
C VAL A 76 -13.13 -0.86 5.75
N SER A 77 -12.31 -0.83 6.79
CA SER A 77 -12.63 -0.17 8.04
C SER A 77 -12.38 1.34 7.96
N CYS A 78 -13.22 2.11 8.64
CA CYS A 78 -13.11 3.56 8.81
C CYS A 78 -12.95 4.33 7.48
N PRO A 79 -13.84 4.17 6.49
CA PRO A 79 -13.70 4.78 5.18
C PRO A 79 -13.65 6.31 5.23
N GLU A 80 -14.21 6.96 6.24
CA GLU A 80 -14.20 8.40 6.47
C GLU A 80 -12.84 8.92 6.94
N GLU A 81 -12.00 8.05 7.50
CA GLU A 81 -10.64 8.39 7.95
C GLU A 81 -9.61 8.29 6.83
N LEU A 82 -9.96 7.65 5.72
CA LEU A 82 -9.09 7.45 4.58
C LEU A 82 -8.93 8.72 3.72
N GLY A 83 -7.96 8.69 2.81
CA GLY A 83 -7.83 9.71 1.78
C GLY A 83 -8.99 9.63 0.77
N SER A 84 -9.36 10.76 0.17
CA SER A 84 -10.49 10.84 -0.79
C SER A 84 -10.35 9.90 -2.00
N GLY A 85 -9.12 9.54 -2.38
CA GLY A 85 -8.85 8.59 -3.46
C GLY A 85 -9.01 7.13 -3.04
N SER A 86 -8.89 6.83 -1.74
CA SER A 86 -8.82 5.45 -1.26
C SER A 86 -10.14 4.69 -1.45
N LYS A 87 -11.30 5.36 -1.41
CA LYS A 87 -12.59 4.73 -1.70
C LYS A 87 -12.65 4.21 -3.15
N PHE A 88 -12.28 5.04 -4.12
CA PHE A 88 -12.20 4.59 -5.52
C PHE A 88 -11.20 3.45 -5.70
N ALA A 89 -10.03 3.57 -5.07
CA ALA A 89 -9.01 2.53 -5.14
C ALA A 89 -9.49 1.20 -4.53
N SER A 90 -10.25 1.26 -3.41
CA SER A 90 -10.85 0.08 -2.79
C SER A 90 -11.84 -0.64 -3.70
N GLU A 91 -12.48 0.08 -4.61
CA GLU A 91 -13.39 -0.43 -5.64
C GLU A 91 -12.67 -0.80 -6.95
N THR A 92 -11.33 -0.81 -6.95
CA THR A 92 -10.50 -1.02 -8.16
C THR A 92 -10.77 -0.01 -9.27
N ARG A 93 -11.11 1.24 -8.90
CA ARG A 93 -11.40 2.35 -9.83
C ARG A 93 -10.31 3.40 -9.79
N PHE A 94 -10.09 4.07 -10.90
CA PHE A 94 -9.24 5.27 -10.95
C PHE A 94 -9.81 6.38 -10.09
N TYR A 95 -9.00 6.95 -9.19
CA TYR A 95 -9.42 8.05 -8.31
C TYR A 95 -9.06 9.46 -8.83
N ALA A 96 -8.31 9.54 -9.94
CA ALA A 96 -7.83 10.78 -10.53
C ALA A 96 -8.09 10.81 -12.06
N ASN A 97 -7.89 11.97 -12.68
CA ASN A 97 -8.00 12.13 -14.14
C ASN A 97 -6.64 12.00 -14.86
N TYR A 98 -5.55 11.89 -14.09
CA TYR A 98 -4.20 11.68 -14.60
C TYR A 98 -3.49 10.67 -13.69
N ASN A 99 -2.71 9.79 -14.29
CA ASN A 99 -1.87 8.85 -13.56
C ASN A 99 -0.52 9.49 -13.15
N GLN A 100 0.33 8.72 -12.47
CA GLN A 100 1.66 9.18 -12.04
C GLN A 100 2.61 9.53 -13.20
N PHE A 101 2.31 9.11 -14.42
CA PHE A 101 3.11 9.36 -15.61
C PHE A 101 2.62 10.57 -16.42
N GLY A 102 1.51 11.19 -16.00
CA GLY A 102 0.87 12.29 -16.71
C GLY A 102 -0.08 11.86 -17.81
N ASP A 103 -0.33 10.55 -17.98
CA ASP A 103 -1.29 10.04 -18.94
C ASP A 103 -2.71 10.31 -18.44
N LYS A 104 -3.60 10.68 -19.35
CA LYS A 104 -5.02 10.91 -19.04
C LYS A 104 -5.72 9.57 -18.80
N ILE A 105 -6.41 9.47 -17.67
CA ILE A 105 -7.26 8.36 -17.27
C ILE A 105 -8.64 8.89 -16.90
N GLU A 106 -9.64 8.03 -16.81
CA GLU A 106 -11.01 8.42 -16.48
C GLU A 106 -11.30 8.13 -15.00
N LYS A 107 -11.43 9.19 -14.21
CA LYS A 107 -11.79 9.05 -12.79
C LYS A 107 -13.13 8.33 -12.63
N GLY A 108 -13.17 7.30 -11.80
CA GLY A 108 -14.35 6.48 -11.53
C GLY A 108 -14.50 5.27 -12.47
N ALA A 109 -13.77 5.21 -13.60
CA ALA A 109 -13.70 3.99 -14.39
C ALA A 109 -12.94 2.89 -13.65
N PHE A 110 -13.28 1.64 -13.89
CA PHE A 110 -12.52 0.49 -13.36
C PHE A 110 -11.13 0.44 -14.01
N VAL A 111 -10.12 0.07 -13.22
CA VAL A 111 -8.76 -0.20 -13.74
C VAL A 111 -8.81 -1.42 -14.66
N ASP A 112 -9.47 -2.47 -14.20
CA ASP A 112 -9.84 -3.64 -15.01
C ASP A 112 -11.32 -3.97 -14.80
N PRO A 113 -12.19 -3.78 -15.80
CA PRO A 113 -13.61 -4.13 -15.68
C PRO A 113 -13.89 -5.63 -15.50
N LYS A 114 -12.92 -6.50 -15.82
CA LYS A 114 -13.07 -7.96 -15.68
C LYS A 114 -12.76 -8.46 -14.27
N ASN A 115 -11.85 -7.76 -13.59
CA ASN A 115 -11.36 -8.12 -12.27
C ASN A 115 -11.61 -6.97 -11.29
N THR A 116 -12.77 -6.97 -10.66
CA THR A 116 -13.22 -5.93 -9.73
C THR A 116 -13.32 -6.48 -8.32
N SER A 117 -13.28 -5.59 -7.32
CA SER A 117 -13.54 -5.93 -5.93
C SER A 117 -14.97 -5.60 -5.53
N GLU A 118 -15.59 -6.47 -4.75
CA GLU A 118 -16.77 -6.15 -3.94
C GLU A 118 -16.29 -5.51 -2.64
N VAL A 119 -16.81 -4.34 -2.30
CA VAL A 119 -16.33 -3.58 -1.15
C VAL A 119 -17.39 -3.46 -0.08
N HIS A 120 -17.04 -3.79 1.17
CA HIS A 120 -17.84 -3.54 2.35
C HIS A 120 -17.17 -2.48 3.21
N TYR A 121 -17.83 -1.34 3.34
CA TYR A 121 -17.38 -0.24 4.18
C TYR A 121 -17.97 -0.37 5.58
N LEU A 122 -17.12 -0.31 6.60
CA LEU A 122 -17.51 -0.32 8.01
C LEU A 122 -17.16 1.03 8.62
N ASP A 123 -18.18 1.83 8.87
CA ASP A 123 -18.04 3.19 9.38
C ASP A 123 -17.34 3.21 10.76
N ALA A 124 -16.53 4.24 10.99
CA ALA A 124 -15.84 4.43 12.25
C ALA A 124 -16.78 4.89 13.37
N ARG A 125 -17.88 5.55 13.01
CA ARG A 125 -18.80 6.20 13.96
C ARG A 125 -20.25 5.97 13.58
N ASP A 126 -21.11 5.95 14.60
CA ASP A 126 -22.57 6.02 14.44
C ASP A 126 -23.03 7.46 14.09
N ALA A 127 -24.34 7.62 13.92
CA ALA A 127 -24.97 8.91 13.63
C ALA A 127 -24.80 9.95 14.75
N GLU A 128 -24.62 9.51 16.00
CA GLU A 128 -24.39 10.30 17.20
C GLU A 128 -22.90 10.66 17.39
N GLY A 129 -22.00 10.08 16.58
CA GLY A 129 -20.56 10.32 16.62
C GLY A 129 -19.76 9.40 17.55
N ASN A 130 -20.40 8.38 18.14
CA ASN A 130 -19.72 7.39 18.97
C ASN A 130 -18.87 6.46 18.10
N ILE A 131 -17.69 6.06 18.58
CA ILE A 131 -16.82 5.11 17.88
C ILE A 131 -17.45 3.73 17.94
N LEU A 132 -17.59 3.09 16.77
CA LEU A 132 -18.11 1.73 16.63
C LEU A 132 -17.00 0.69 16.82
N ASP A 133 -17.34 -0.44 17.45
CA ASP A 133 -16.54 -1.66 17.35
C ASP A 133 -16.94 -2.41 16.07
N ARG A 134 -15.97 -2.64 15.20
CA ARG A 134 -16.15 -3.28 13.88
C ARG A 134 -15.76 -4.75 13.87
N THR A 135 -15.18 -5.26 14.98
CA THR A 135 -14.63 -6.62 15.08
C THR A 135 -15.65 -7.69 14.73
N ALA A 136 -16.85 -7.59 15.31
CA ALA A 136 -17.92 -8.56 15.04
C ALA A 136 -18.38 -8.53 13.58
N ALA A 137 -18.55 -7.34 13.00
CA ALA A 137 -18.97 -7.17 11.61
C ALA A 137 -17.92 -7.70 10.62
N ILE A 138 -16.63 -7.48 10.90
CA ILE A 138 -15.52 -8.01 10.08
C ILE A 138 -15.55 -9.54 10.10
N ASN A 139 -15.64 -10.14 11.28
CA ASN A 139 -15.67 -11.59 11.44
C ASN A 139 -16.90 -12.22 10.75
N GLU A 140 -18.06 -11.58 10.87
CA GLU A 140 -19.30 -12.01 10.20
C GLU A 140 -19.16 -11.95 8.68
N LEU A 141 -18.59 -10.87 8.12
CA LEU A 141 -18.36 -10.74 6.69
C LEU A 141 -17.42 -11.85 6.17
N ILE A 142 -16.35 -12.16 6.89
CA ILE A 142 -15.42 -13.23 6.50
C ILE A 142 -16.13 -14.58 6.56
N ALA A 143 -16.83 -14.87 7.67
CA ALA A 143 -17.52 -16.15 7.86
C ALA A 143 -18.64 -16.40 6.84
N ASN A 144 -19.35 -15.35 6.42
CA ASN A 144 -20.42 -15.44 5.43
C ASN A 144 -19.92 -15.52 3.97
N ASN A 145 -18.62 -15.38 3.72
CA ASN A 145 -18.03 -15.39 2.38
C ASN A 145 -16.87 -16.40 2.26
N PRO A 146 -17.05 -17.69 2.57
CA PRO A 146 -15.97 -18.68 2.63
C PRO A 146 -15.32 -18.94 1.25
N ASP A 147 -16.03 -18.66 0.16
CA ASP A 147 -15.56 -18.88 -1.21
C ASP A 147 -14.85 -17.64 -1.80
N ALA A 148 -14.85 -16.52 -1.10
CA ALA A 148 -14.18 -15.30 -1.56
C ALA A 148 -12.68 -15.31 -1.18
N SER A 149 -11.88 -14.62 -1.98
CA SER A 149 -10.58 -14.14 -1.53
C SER A 149 -10.77 -12.81 -0.81
N VAL A 150 -10.24 -12.67 0.38
CA VAL A 150 -10.55 -11.53 1.27
C VAL A 150 -9.32 -10.65 1.47
N VAL A 151 -9.52 -9.34 1.35
CA VAL A 151 -8.61 -8.30 1.86
C VAL A 151 -9.29 -7.62 3.04
N GLY A 152 -8.63 -7.62 4.21
CA GLY A 152 -9.06 -6.89 5.40
C GLY A 152 -8.21 -5.65 5.60
N SER A 153 -8.78 -4.47 5.36
CA SER A 153 -8.09 -3.18 5.47
C SER A 153 -8.49 -2.48 6.76
N LEU A 154 -7.54 -2.38 7.69
CA LEU A 154 -7.70 -1.77 9.01
C LEU A 154 -6.99 -0.42 9.09
N VAL A 155 -7.46 0.45 9.97
CA VAL A 155 -6.83 1.76 10.24
C VAL A 155 -6.33 1.79 11.67
N PHE A 156 -5.08 2.23 11.87
CA PHE A 156 -4.54 2.37 13.21
C PHE A 156 -3.79 3.70 13.39
N GLY A 157 -4.35 4.56 14.23
CA GLY A 157 -3.82 5.90 14.46
C GLY A 157 -4.11 6.86 13.31
N SER A 158 -5.37 6.93 12.87
CA SER A 158 -5.86 7.80 11.79
C SER A 158 -5.70 9.30 12.07
N LYS A 159 -6.21 10.14 11.19
CA LYS A 159 -6.19 11.61 11.35
C LYS A 159 -6.89 12.05 12.65
N SER A 160 -8.02 11.44 13.00
CA SER A 160 -8.75 11.71 14.25
C SER A 160 -8.29 10.83 15.42
N GLY A 161 -7.28 9.97 15.21
CA GLY A 161 -6.73 9.10 16.24
C GLY A 161 -7.45 7.77 16.41
N ILE A 162 -8.38 7.42 15.51
CA ILE A 162 -9.09 6.12 15.55
C ILE A 162 -8.10 4.98 15.37
N LYS A 163 -8.37 3.91 16.09
CA LYS A 163 -7.65 2.64 16.04
C LYS A 163 -8.66 1.51 15.96
N ASP A 164 -8.48 0.63 14.98
CA ASP A 164 -9.17 -0.65 14.95
C ASP A 164 -8.60 -1.60 16.00
N ASP A 165 -9.41 -2.55 16.45
CA ASP A 165 -8.92 -3.65 17.27
C ASP A 165 -8.13 -4.63 16.39
N LEU A 166 -6.82 -4.69 16.60
CA LEU A 166 -5.93 -5.58 15.85
C LEU A 166 -6.08 -7.06 16.24
N ASN A 167 -6.84 -7.39 17.30
CA ASN A 167 -7.15 -8.77 17.65
C ASN A 167 -8.10 -9.44 16.64
N VAL A 168 -8.73 -8.66 15.75
CA VAL A 168 -9.52 -9.22 14.64
C VAL A 168 -8.66 -9.94 13.61
N ILE A 169 -7.35 -9.68 13.60
CA ILE A 169 -6.42 -10.28 12.65
C ILE A 169 -6.26 -11.77 12.95
N ASP A 170 -6.85 -12.61 12.11
CA ASP A 170 -6.63 -14.04 12.12
C ASP A 170 -5.46 -14.38 11.19
N THR A 171 -4.38 -14.86 11.78
CA THR A 171 -3.14 -15.22 11.07
C THR A 171 -3.19 -16.59 10.41
N ASP A 172 -4.16 -17.42 10.79
CA ASP A 172 -4.34 -18.77 10.26
C ASP A 172 -5.27 -18.77 9.04
N SER A 173 -5.97 -17.66 8.79
CA SER A 173 -6.83 -17.51 7.61
C SER A 173 -6.04 -17.10 6.36
N GLU A 174 -6.63 -17.34 5.18
CA GLU A 174 -6.12 -16.84 3.89
C GLU A 174 -6.48 -15.35 3.64
N THR A 175 -7.06 -14.67 4.64
CA THR A 175 -7.33 -13.23 4.58
C THR A 175 -6.03 -12.45 4.51
N MET A 176 -5.92 -11.60 3.52
CA MET A 176 -4.79 -10.70 3.37
C MET A 176 -5.04 -9.43 4.19
N TRP A 177 -4.41 -9.35 5.35
CA TRP A 177 -4.57 -8.22 6.25
C TRP A 177 -3.62 -7.08 5.91
N VAL A 178 -4.16 -5.86 5.95
CA VAL A 178 -3.44 -4.61 5.72
C VAL A 178 -3.77 -3.62 6.81
N VAL A 179 -2.78 -2.96 7.38
CA VAL A 179 -2.97 -1.89 8.36
C VAL A 179 -2.45 -0.57 7.81
N ASP A 180 -3.33 0.42 7.72
CA ASP A 180 -2.97 1.79 7.36
C ASP A 180 -2.31 2.49 8.56
N LEU A 181 -0.99 2.63 8.49
CA LEU A 181 -0.16 3.41 9.40
C LEU A 181 0.36 4.70 8.73
N CYS A 182 -0.33 5.24 7.74
CA CYS A 182 0.13 6.40 6.96
C CYS A 182 0.41 7.65 7.81
N GLN A 183 -0.19 7.78 8.99
CA GLN A 183 0.15 8.85 9.94
C GLN A 183 1.44 8.59 10.71
N PHE A 184 1.92 7.35 10.75
CA PHE A 184 3.12 6.91 11.48
C PHE A 184 3.14 7.33 12.95
N ARG A 185 1.98 7.24 13.64
CA ARG A 185 1.80 7.59 15.06
C ARG A 185 1.83 6.34 15.94
N VAL A 186 2.84 5.50 15.71
CA VAL A 186 2.98 4.20 16.37
C VAL A 186 4.43 3.96 16.75
N ASP A 187 4.64 3.06 17.69
CA ASP A 187 5.96 2.54 18.01
C ASP A 187 6.41 1.56 16.89
N HIS A 188 7.71 1.45 16.68
CA HIS A 188 8.28 0.51 15.71
C HIS A 188 7.97 -0.94 16.07
N SER A 189 7.85 -1.27 17.37
CA SER A 189 7.46 -2.61 17.83
C SER A 189 6.13 -3.07 17.25
N LEU A 190 5.14 -2.17 17.13
CA LEU A 190 3.87 -2.52 16.50
C LEU A 190 4.03 -2.88 15.01
N ILE A 191 4.90 -2.18 14.30
CA ILE A 191 5.17 -2.50 12.88
C ILE A 191 5.80 -3.89 12.77
N HIS A 192 6.73 -4.20 13.67
CA HIS A 192 7.36 -5.53 13.75
C HIS A 192 6.33 -6.62 14.01
N ASP A 193 5.50 -6.45 15.04
CA ASP A 193 4.46 -7.42 15.42
C ASP A 193 3.48 -7.68 14.26
N LEU A 194 3.12 -6.64 13.52
CA LEU A 194 2.24 -6.77 12.35
C LEU A 194 2.93 -7.56 11.22
N LEU A 195 4.17 -7.22 10.90
CA LEU A 195 4.93 -7.90 9.85
C LEU A 195 5.21 -9.37 10.19
N GLU A 196 5.53 -9.69 11.46
CA GLU A 196 5.68 -11.07 11.95
C GLU A 196 4.41 -11.89 11.81
N LYS A 197 3.26 -11.27 12.11
CA LYS A 197 1.95 -11.88 11.87
C LYS A 197 1.59 -12.01 10.39
N GLY A 198 2.44 -11.48 9.50
CA GLY A 198 2.21 -11.50 8.06
C GLY A 198 1.20 -10.47 7.58
N VAL A 199 1.01 -9.41 8.32
CA VAL A 199 0.17 -8.26 7.98
C VAL A 199 0.98 -7.25 7.17
N MET A 200 0.42 -6.75 6.08
CA MET A 200 1.01 -5.67 5.30
C MET A 200 0.82 -4.34 5.99
N VAL A 201 1.80 -3.44 5.85
CA VAL A 201 1.76 -2.13 6.49
C VAL A 201 1.88 -1.02 5.46
N MET A 202 0.94 -0.07 5.48
CA MET A 202 0.95 1.11 4.62
C MET A 202 1.63 2.28 5.33
N LEU A 203 2.61 2.89 4.66
CA LEU A 203 3.34 4.08 5.15
C LEU A 203 3.33 5.20 4.10
N THR A 204 3.42 6.45 4.56
CA THR A 204 3.65 7.60 3.67
C THR A 204 4.79 8.48 4.17
N GLY A 205 5.65 8.93 3.26
CA GLY A 205 6.71 9.88 3.58
C GLY A 205 6.20 11.31 3.79
N SER A 206 4.99 11.62 3.35
CA SER A 206 4.43 12.97 3.37
C SER A 206 3.80 13.41 4.71
N LYS A 207 3.73 12.52 5.70
CA LYS A 207 3.15 12.81 7.01
C LYS A 207 4.25 13.01 8.06
N PHE A 208 4.54 11.97 8.82
CA PHE A 208 5.54 12.03 9.89
C PHE A 208 6.94 12.39 9.36
N PHE A 209 7.35 11.84 8.24
CA PHE A 209 8.66 12.10 7.63
C PHE A 209 8.78 13.48 6.95
N GLN A 210 7.70 14.25 6.90
CA GLN A 210 7.67 15.63 6.41
C GLN A 210 8.16 15.84 4.96
N ALA A 211 8.14 14.81 4.13
CA ALA A 211 8.39 14.95 2.72
C ALA A 211 7.21 15.65 2.00
N PRO A 212 7.42 16.18 0.80
CA PRO A 212 6.31 16.65 -0.02
C PRO A 212 5.29 15.55 -0.27
N PRO A 213 4.00 15.88 -0.54
CA PRO A 213 2.96 14.92 -0.86
C PRO A 213 3.36 13.99 -2.01
N PHE A 214 2.69 12.84 -2.08
CA PHE A 214 2.85 11.83 -3.13
C PHE A 214 4.14 11.00 -3.02
N CYS A 215 4.37 10.41 -1.84
CA CYS A 215 5.31 9.30 -1.66
C CYS A 215 4.76 8.33 -0.61
N ALA A 216 4.64 7.07 -0.98
CA ALA A 216 4.10 6.02 -0.14
C ALA A 216 4.83 4.70 -0.38
N ALA A 217 4.79 3.81 0.61
CA ALA A 217 5.35 2.48 0.55
C ALA A 217 4.46 1.48 1.29
N MET A 218 4.34 0.27 0.73
CA MET A 218 3.78 -0.91 1.38
C MET A 218 4.94 -1.77 1.86
N LEU A 219 4.93 -2.10 3.14
CA LEU A 219 5.80 -3.13 3.70
C LEU A 219 5.08 -4.46 3.58
N VAL A 220 5.65 -5.38 2.82
CA VAL A 220 5.05 -6.67 2.50
C VAL A 220 5.85 -7.78 3.16
N PRO A 221 5.28 -8.53 4.11
CA PRO A 221 5.94 -9.68 4.70
C PRO A 221 6.43 -10.67 3.66
N ARG A 222 7.64 -11.20 3.80
CA ARG A 222 8.27 -12.06 2.80
C ARG A 222 7.44 -13.31 2.46
N LYS A 223 6.66 -13.81 3.40
CA LYS A 223 5.74 -14.92 3.13
C LYS A 223 4.80 -14.65 1.94
N TRP A 224 4.38 -13.39 1.74
CA TRP A 224 3.54 -13.01 0.62
C TRP A 224 4.34 -12.84 -0.67
N SER A 225 5.47 -12.12 -0.64
CA SER A 225 6.29 -11.93 -1.83
C SER A 225 6.84 -13.26 -2.38
N GLU A 226 7.20 -14.21 -1.52
CA GLU A 226 7.60 -15.56 -1.97
C GLU A 226 6.46 -16.33 -2.66
N ARG A 227 5.23 -16.21 -2.19
CA ARG A 227 4.06 -16.79 -2.86
C ARG A 227 3.78 -16.09 -4.18
N LEU A 228 3.83 -14.75 -4.20
CA LEU A 228 3.56 -13.94 -5.40
C LEU A 228 4.55 -14.20 -6.53
N LYS A 229 5.81 -14.49 -6.23
CA LYS A 229 6.83 -14.87 -7.23
C LYS A 229 6.50 -16.15 -8.00
N GLN A 230 5.68 -17.03 -7.44
CA GLN A 230 5.41 -18.37 -7.98
C GLN A 230 4.16 -18.42 -8.86
N VAL A 231 3.43 -17.31 -8.99
CA VAL A 231 2.16 -17.26 -9.72
C VAL A 231 2.26 -16.40 -10.96
N ASP A 232 1.34 -16.63 -11.90
CA ASP A 232 1.17 -15.76 -13.07
C ASP A 232 0.70 -14.37 -12.63
N ALA A 233 1.36 -13.35 -13.14
CA ALA A 233 1.06 -11.96 -12.84
C ALA A 233 0.35 -11.22 -14.00
N SER A 234 -0.01 -11.90 -15.08
CA SER A 234 -0.66 -11.26 -16.26
C SER A 234 -1.94 -10.49 -15.90
N ILE A 235 -2.64 -10.91 -14.85
CA ILE A 235 -3.86 -10.24 -14.36
C ILE A 235 -3.62 -8.79 -13.92
N ILE A 236 -2.37 -8.40 -13.60
CA ILE A 236 -2.06 -7.03 -13.19
C ILE A 236 -1.69 -6.11 -14.35
N GLU A 237 -1.64 -6.56 -15.59
CA GLU A 237 -1.28 -5.74 -16.75
C GLU A 237 -2.08 -4.41 -16.83
N PRO A 238 -3.41 -4.36 -16.58
CA PRO A 238 -4.16 -3.10 -16.56
C PRO A 238 -3.66 -2.10 -15.50
N TYR A 239 -3.05 -2.56 -14.43
CA TYR A 239 -2.48 -1.72 -13.37
C TYR A 239 -1.18 -1.04 -13.79
N GLY A 240 -0.62 -1.37 -14.96
CA GLY A 240 0.43 -0.59 -15.60
C GLY A 240 0.06 0.85 -15.91
N ALA A 241 -1.25 1.18 -15.91
CA ALA A 241 -1.73 2.56 -15.91
C ALA A 241 -1.42 3.30 -14.59
N LEU A 242 -1.20 2.58 -13.48
CA LEU A 242 -1.00 3.14 -12.14
C LEU A 242 0.43 2.95 -11.64
N PHE A 243 1.05 1.81 -11.94
CA PHE A 243 2.36 1.40 -11.41
C PHE A 243 3.39 1.21 -12.52
N SER A 244 4.64 1.38 -12.13
CA SER A 244 5.82 1.07 -12.93
C SER A 244 6.45 -0.24 -12.46
N ALA A 245 7.17 -0.92 -13.32
CA ALA A 245 8.06 -2.01 -12.94
C ALA A 245 9.04 -1.62 -11.82
N TYR A 246 9.39 -0.34 -11.76
CA TYR A 246 10.26 0.22 -10.73
C TYR A 246 9.59 0.47 -9.37
N ASP A 247 8.27 0.40 -9.27
CA ASP A 247 7.56 0.51 -8.00
C ASP A 247 7.54 -0.83 -7.23
N VAL A 248 7.87 -1.92 -7.93
CA VAL A 248 7.90 -3.30 -7.44
C VAL A 248 9.35 -3.73 -7.23
N PRO A 249 9.68 -4.51 -6.17
CA PRO A 249 11.03 -4.99 -5.92
C PRO A 249 11.65 -5.69 -7.14
N TRP A 250 12.96 -5.50 -7.35
CA TRP A 250 13.68 -5.97 -8.56
C TRP A 250 13.56 -7.48 -8.79
N PHE A 251 13.46 -8.27 -7.76
CA PHE A 251 13.36 -9.74 -7.83
C PHE A 251 11.94 -10.28 -8.11
N MET A 252 10.95 -9.40 -8.22
CA MET A 252 9.57 -9.74 -8.61
C MET A 252 9.42 -9.65 -10.14
N GLU A 253 10.24 -10.43 -10.86
CA GLU A 253 10.35 -10.38 -12.33
C GLU A 253 8.99 -10.62 -13.00
N ASN A 254 8.23 -11.62 -12.51
CA ASN A 254 6.89 -11.94 -13.03
C ASN A 254 5.92 -10.75 -12.98
N MET A 255 5.95 -9.93 -11.93
CA MET A 255 5.12 -8.71 -11.89
C MET A 255 5.69 -7.60 -12.79
N ARG A 256 7.01 -7.43 -12.77
CA ARG A 256 7.69 -6.36 -13.51
C ARG A 256 7.54 -6.48 -15.03
N GLU A 257 7.43 -7.69 -15.55
CA GLU A 257 7.21 -7.97 -16.98
C GLU A 257 5.85 -7.42 -17.48
N HIS A 258 4.85 -7.32 -16.61
CA HIS A 258 3.51 -6.81 -16.93
C HIS A 258 3.32 -5.32 -16.64
N LEU A 259 4.34 -4.64 -16.12
CA LEU A 259 4.30 -3.23 -15.78
C LEU A 259 5.26 -2.41 -16.67
N PRO A 260 4.91 -1.17 -17.02
CA PRO A 260 5.77 -0.33 -17.86
C PRO A 260 7.07 0.03 -17.14
N GLN A 261 8.18 0.05 -17.87
CA GLN A 261 9.48 0.51 -17.37
C GLN A 261 9.58 2.04 -17.45
N LYS A 262 8.81 2.73 -16.61
CA LYS A 262 8.77 4.21 -16.56
C LYS A 262 9.33 4.71 -15.23
N GLU A 263 10.34 5.56 -15.26
CA GLU A 263 10.93 6.20 -14.08
C GLU A 263 10.01 7.31 -13.54
N ASN A 264 9.79 7.33 -12.23
CA ASN A 264 9.17 8.47 -11.54
C ASN A 264 10.22 9.20 -10.67
N LYS A 265 10.98 10.07 -11.30
CA LYS A 265 12.03 10.88 -10.63
C LYS A 265 11.50 11.67 -9.45
N ALA A 266 10.28 12.19 -9.57
CA ALA A 266 9.66 12.97 -8.52
C ALA A 266 9.31 12.13 -7.28
N LEU A 267 8.90 10.87 -7.45
CA LEU A 267 8.68 9.94 -6.35
C LEU A 267 9.99 9.64 -5.62
N ARG A 268 11.07 9.39 -6.37
CA ARG A 268 12.39 9.11 -5.79
C ARG A 268 12.94 10.29 -5.00
N LEU A 269 12.81 11.52 -5.54
CA LEU A 269 13.21 12.73 -4.81
C LEU A 269 12.43 12.89 -3.50
N ARG A 270 11.14 12.60 -3.50
CA ARG A 270 10.32 12.69 -2.28
C ARG A 270 10.75 11.68 -1.23
N TRP A 271 11.10 10.45 -1.65
CA TRP A 271 11.65 9.46 -0.73
C TRP A 271 13.05 9.86 -0.22
N GLU A 272 13.91 10.48 -1.03
CA GLU A 272 15.17 11.03 -0.51
C GLU A 272 14.92 12.04 0.62
N ILE A 273 13.95 12.95 0.42
CA ILE A 273 13.59 13.94 1.44
C ILE A 273 12.98 13.27 2.69
N ALA A 274 12.22 12.20 2.52
CA ALA A 274 11.60 11.49 3.63
C ALA A 274 12.63 10.76 4.51
N LEU A 275 13.65 10.19 3.89
CA LEU A 275 14.63 9.32 4.53
C LEU A 275 15.88 10.05 5.05
N ASP A 276 16.07 11.34 4.70
CA ASP A 276 17.14 12.18 5.22
C ASP A 276 16.89 12.61 6.69
#